data_2c902d0221de28f5e03dc966b6f64c2d
#
_entry.id   2c902d0221de28f5e03dc966b6f64c2d
#
_cell.length_a   1.000
_cell.length_b   1.000
_cell.length_c   1.000
_cell.angle_alpha   90.00
_cell.angle_beta   90.00
_cell.angle_gamma   90.00
#
_symmetry.space_group_name_H-M   'P 1'
#
loop_
_entity.id
_entity.type
_entity.pdbx_description
1 polymer ?
#
loop_
_entity_poly.entity_id
_entity_poly.type
_entity_poly.pdbx_seq_one_letter_code
_entity_poly.pdbx_strand_id
1 'polypeptide(L)'
;MTQLHVLDHPLASMHLTRLRDKNSRPVEFRGAAKKLAQLLAAPATHSLSTRRIKLTTPVAETHGTALDETVSLIPILRAGLIMVDPFLDLLPESEVWHFGMIRDEETAEAESYYCKVPEDRPTDFAIVLDPMLATGGTSVSYTHLRAHETPMY
;
A
#
# COMPACT_ATOMS: atom_id res chain seq x y z
N MET A 1 -3.68 4.71 18.32
CA MET A 1 -4.72 3.65 18.34
C MET A 1 -4.84 3.11 16.93
N THR A 2 -4.73 1.78 16.76
CA THR A 2 -4.92 1.14 15.45
C THR A 2 -6.40 1.18 15.11
N GLN A 3 -6.76 1.75 13.96
CA GLN A 3 -8.15 1.85 13.51
C GLN A 3 -8.35 0.93 12.31
N LEU A 4 -9.40 0.08 12.38
CA LEU A 4 -9.82 -0.76 11.26
C LEU A 4 -10.79 0.01 10.37
N HIS A 5 -10.45 0.14 9.09
CA HIS A 5 -11.33 0.69 8.07
C HIS A 5 -11.78 -0.44 7.13
N VAL A 6 -13.07 -0.72 7.12
CA VAL A 6 -13.65 -1.71 6.21
C VAL A 6 -14.26 -0.98 5.02
N LEU A 7 -13.83 -1.34 3.82
CA LEU A 7 -14.40 -0.79 2.60
C LEU A 7 -15.76 -1.42 2.32
N ASP A 8 -16.82 -0.67 2.58
CA ASP A 8 -18.20 -1.04 2.23
C ASP A 8 -18.57 -0.40 0.88
N HIS A 9 -18.42 -1.18 -0.20
CA HIS A 9 -18.68 -0.71 -1.56
C HIS A 9 -19.16 -1.87 -2.45
N PRO A 10 -20.26 -1.72 -3.24
CA PRO A 10 -20.80 -2.79 -4.05
C PRO A 10 -19.81 -3.41 -5.03
N LEU A 11 -18.96 -2.58 -5.67
CA LEU A 11 -17.93 -3.08 -6.58
C LEU A 11 -16.84 -3.86 -5.84
N ALA A 12 -16.51 -3.48 -4.60
CA ALA A 12 -15.56 -4.24 -3.78
C ALA A 12 -16.11 -5.64 -3.49
N SER A 13 -17.37 -5.74 -3.08
CA SER A 13 -18.06 -7.02 -2.85
C SER A 13 -18.11 -7.88 -4.12
N MET A 14 -18.40 -7.28 -5.27
CA MET A 14 -18.41 -7.98 -6.56
C MET A 14 -17.02 -8.54 -6.91
N HIS A 15 -15.96 -7.76 -6.78
CA HIS A 15 -14.61 -8.24 -7.07
C HIS A 15 -14.10 -9.25 -6.04
N LEU A 16 -14.47 -9.09 -4.78
CA LEU A 16 -14.16 -10.06 -3.73
C LEU A 16 -14.83 -11.41 -3.98
N THR A 17 -16.06 -11.43 -4.53
CA THR A 17 -16.75 -12.64 -4.97
C THR A 17 -15.92 -13.38 -6.03
N ARG A 18 -15.37 -12.66 -7.01
CA ARG A 18 -14.49 -13.25 -8.02
C ARG A 18 -13.22 -13.85 -7.43
N LEU A 19 -12.60 -13.20 -6.46
CA LEU A 19 -11.40 -13.72 -5.78
C LEU A 19 -11.69 -15.00 -4.96
N ARG A 20 -12.91 -15.13 -4.44
CA ARG A 20 -13.33 -16.27 -3.62
C ARG A 20 -13.83 -17.47 -4.43
N ASP A 21 -14.19 -17.26 -5.68
CA ASP A 21 -14.68 -18.34 -6.54
C ASP A 21 -13.50 -19.22 -6.98
N LYS A 22 -13.51 -20.50 -6.55
CA LYS A 22 -12.51 -21.49 -6.92
C LYS A 22 -12.40 -21.76 -8.43
N ASN A 23 -13.43 -21.42 -9.20
CA ASN A 23 -13.48 -21.59 -10.66
C ASN A 23 -12.96 -20.35 -11.40
N SER A 24 -12.60 -19.27 -10.72
CA SER A 24 -12.05 -18.08 -11.35
C SER A 24 -10.75 -18.39 -12.08
N ARG A 25 -10.71 -18.04 -13.36
CA ARG A 25 -9.48 -18.18 -14.15
C ARG A 25 -8.40 -17.22 -13.66
N PRO A 26 -7.11 -17.53 -13.84
CA PRO A 26 -6.01 -16.65 -13.36
C PRO A 26 -6.10 -15.20 -13.87
N VAL A 27 -6.61 -14.97 -15.07
CA VAL A 27 -6.80 -13.61 -15.62
C VAL A 27 -7.92 -12.86 -14.88
N GLU A 28 -9.00 -13.55 -14.54
CA GLU A 28 -10.13 -12.97 -13.79
C GLU A 28 -9.73 -12.65 -12.37
N PHE A 29 -9.01 -13.57 -11.72
CA PHE A 29 -8.47 -13.39 -10.39
C PHE A 29 -7.55 -12.16 -10.32
N ARG A 30 -6.54 -12.08 -11.21
CA ARG A 30 -5.64 -10.92 -11.25
C ARG A 30 -6.37 -9.62 -11.54
N GLY A 31 -7.34 -9.63 -12.46
CA GLY A 31 -8.13 -8.45 -12.77
C GLY A 31 -8.98 -7.98 -11.59
N ALA A 32 -9.58 -8.90 -10.84
CA ALA A 32 -10.36 -8.58 -9.64
C ALA A 32 -9.48 -8.04 -8.52
N ALA A 33 -8.29 -8.64 -8.30
CA ALA A 33 -7.34 -8.17 -7.30
C ALA A 33 -6.85 -6.75 -7.57
N LYS A 34 -6.49 -6.43 -8.82
CA LYS A 34 -6.09 -5.06 -9.22
C LYS A 34 -7.21 -4.05 -8.99
N LYS A 35 -8.44 -4.37 -9.34
CA LYS A 35 -9.60 -3.47 -9.13
C LYS A 35 -9.93 -3.27 -7.66
N LEU A 36 -9.80 -4.31 -6.83
CA LEU A 36 -9.92 -4.15 -5.38
C LEU A 36 -8.83 -3.26 -4.82
N ALA A 37 -7.58 -3.41 -5.27
CA ALA A 37 -6.48 -2.54 -4.85
C ALA A 37 -6.74 -1.08 -5.23
N GLN A 38 -7.27 -0.79 -6.41
CA GLN A 38 -7.68 0.56 -6.81
C GLN A 38 -8.77 1.15 -5.89
N LEU A 39 -9.77 0.35 -5.55
CA LEU A 39 -10.84 0.78 -4.63
C LEU A 39 -10.33 1.03 -3.21
N LEU A 40 -9.33 0.28 -2.77
CA LEU A 40 -8.70 0.44 -1.45
C LEU A 40 -7.74 1.64 -1.41
N ALA A 41 -7.14 2.02 -2.52
CA ALA A 41 -6.17 3.11 -2.57
C ALA A 41 -6.79 4.46 -2.18
N ALA A 42 -8.02 4.76 -2.60
CA ALA A 42 -8.70 6.01 -2.28
C ALA A 42 -8.92 6.21 -0.75
N PRO A 43 -9.54 5.28 -0.01
CA PRO A 43 -9.65 5.43 1.44
C PRO A 43 -8.30 5.35 2.16
N ALA A 44 -7.33 4.57 1.67
CA ALA A 44 -6.01 4.46 2.27
C ALA A 44 -5.20 5.76 2.20
N THR A 45 -5.51 6.62 1.23
CA THR A 45 -4.83 7.90 1.00
C THR A 45 -5.62 9.11 1.50
N HIS A 46 -6.77 8.89 2.14
CA HIS A 46 -7.67 9.97 2.57
C HIS A 46 -7.04 10.95 3.57
N SER A 47 -6.09 10.49 4.37
CA SER A 47 -5.43 11.30 5.40
C SER A 47 -4.17 12.03 4.92
N LEU A 48 -3.79 11.88 3.64
CA LEU A 48 -2.62 12.56 3.10
C LEU A 48 -2.78 14.08 3.13
N SER A 49 -1.75 14.78 3.60
CA SER A 49 -1.70 16.22 3.66
C SER A 49 -1.49 16.83 2.29
N THR A 50 -2.07 18.00 2.07
CA THR A 50 -1.96 18.71 0.80
C THR A 50 -1.53 20.15 1.02
N ARG A 51 -0.81 20.72 0.04
CA ARG A 51 -0.40 22.12 0.02
C ARG A 51 -0.97 22.86 -1.17
N ARG A 52 -1.18 24.16 -0.98
CA ARG A 52 -1.63 25.06 -2.04
C ARG A 52 -0.48 25.42 -2.98
N ILE A 53 -0.67 25.31 -4.27
CA ILE A 53 0.30 25.69 -5.31
C ILE A 53 -0.28 26.74 -6.26
N LYS A 54 0.55 27.64 -6.79
CA LYS A 54 0.17 28.52 -7.88
C LYS A 54 0.28 27.76 -9.20
N LEU A 55 -0.65 27.97 -10.10
CA LEU A 55 -0.61 27.43 -11.45
C LEU A 55 -1.25 28.41 -12.45
N THR A 56 -0.89 28.25 -13.70
CA THR A 56 -1.48 29.01 -14.80
C THR A 56 -2.32 28.07 -15.65
N THR A 57 -3.61 28.40 -15.75
CA THR A 57 -4.53 27.72 -16.65
C THR A 57 -4.53 28.41 -18.02
N PRO A 58 -5.13 27.83 -19.05
CA PRO A 58 -5.28 28.53 -20.35
C PRO A 58 -6.04 29.86 -20.28
N VAL A 59 -6.76 30.11 -19.19
CA VAL A 59 -7.61 31.32 -19.05
C VAL A 59 -6.99 32.35 -18.10
N ALA A 60 -6.41 31.90 -16.96
CA ALA A 60 -5.92 32.81 -15.92
C ALA A 60 -4.96 32.09 -14.95
N GLU A 61 -4.20 32.89 -14.20
CA GLU A 61 -3.50 32.41 -13.00
C GLU A 61 -4.50 32.04 -11.91
N THR A 62 -4.24 30.94 -11.24
CA THR A 62 -5.08 30.40 -10.16
C THR A 62 -4.26 29.62 -9.16
N HIS A 63 -4.95 28.93 -8.24
CA HIS A 63 -4.32 28.05 -7.28
C HIS A 63 -4.89 26.63 -7.42
N GLY A 64 -4.02 25.65 -7.26
CA GLY A 64 -4.37 24.24 -7.18
C GLY A 64 -3.87 23.61 -5.90
N THR A 65 -3.96 22.29 -5.83
CA THR A 65 -3.55 21.48 -4.70
C THR A 65 -2.53 20.44 -5.16
N ALA A 66 -1.49 20.24 -4.39
CA ALA A 66 -0.53 19.15 -4.56
C ALA A 66 -0.38 18.39 -3.25
N LEU A 67 0.10 17.17 -3.30
CA LEU A 67 0.49 16.44 -2.08
C LEU A 67 1.65 17.17 -1.41
N ASP A 68 1.66 17.18 -0.09
CA ASP A 68 2.71 17.77 0.73
C ASP A 68 3.63 16.71 1.33
N GLU A 69 3.18 15.47 1.35
CA GLU A 69 3.89 14.33 1.90
C GLU A 69 4.52 13.46 0.82
N THR A 70 5.70 12.91 1.14
CA THR A 70 6.31 11.84 0.37
C THR A 70 5.70 10.49 0.76
N VAL A 71 5.26 9.73 -0.22
CA VAL A 71 4.58 8.45 0.00
C VAL A 71 5.45 7.30 -0.49
N SER A 72 5.60 6.27 0.32
CA SER A 72 6.23 5.01 -0.06
C SER A 72 5.27 3.84 -0.01
N LEU A 73 5.29 3.02 -1.06
CA LEU A 73 4.52 1.79 -1.17
C LEU A 73 5.41 0.60 -0.79
N ILE A 74 4.94 -0.23 0.13
CA ILE A 74 5.72 -1.34 0.68
C ILE A 74 4.98 -2.65 0.43
N PRO A 75 5.13 -3.24 -0.77
CA PRO A 75 4.53 -4.54 -1.03
C PRO A 75 5.24 -5.64 -0.24
N ILE A 76 4.46 -6.43 0.48
CA ILE A 76 4.94 -7.66 1.09
C ILE A 76 5.12 -8.71 0.00
N LEU A 77 6.35 -9.11 -0.21
CA LEU A 77 6.69 -10.03 -1.28
C LEU A 77 6.23 -11.46 -0.92
N ARG A 78 5.66 -12.15 -1.86
CA ARG A 78 5.45 -11.84 -3.29
C ARG A 78 4.04 -11.33 -3.57
N ALA A 79 3.07 -11.64 -2.71
CA ALA A 79 1.63 -11.40 -2.95
C ALA A 79 1.27 -9.90 -3.09
N GLY A 80 1.93 -9.02 -2.33
CA GLY A 80 1.70 -7.58 -2.38
C GLY A 80 2.00 -6.91 -3.72
N LEU A 81 2.82 -7.53 -4.57
CA LEU A 81 3.17 -6.96 -5.88
C LEU A 81 1.96 -6.67 -6.78
N ILE A 82 0.87 -7.44 -6.65
CA ILE A 82 -0.33 -7.22 -7.46
C ILE A 82 -1.03 -5.90 -7.16
N MET A 83 -0.76 -5.30 -6.00
CA MET A 83 -1.35 -4.04 -5.55
C MET A 83 -0.52 -2.82 -5.96
N VAL A 84 0.74 -2.99 -6.36
CA VAL A 84 1.67 -1.86 -6.62
C VAL A 84 1.17 -1.00 -7.76
N ASP A 85 0.97 -1.57 -8.97
CA ASP A 85 0.51 -0.79 -10.12
C ASP A 85 -0.77 0.02 -9.84
N PRO A 86 -1.85 -0.58 -9.24
CA PRO A 86 -3.05 0.16 -8.89
C PRO A 86 -2.83 1.36 -7.96
N PHE A 87 -1.87 1.28 -7.05
CA PHE A 87 -1.54 2.41 -6.18
C PHE A 87 -0.67 3.45 -6.90
N LEU A 88 0.28 3.03 -7.75
CA LEU A 88 1.08 3.94 -8.58
C LEU A 88 0.24 4.70 -9.60
N ASP A 89 -0.86 4.14 -10.10
CA ASP A 89 -1.81 4.85 -10.97
C ASP A 89 -2.41 6.09 -10.28
N LEU A 90 -2.56 6.08 -8.96
CA LEU A 90 -3.04 7.22 -8.17
C LEU A 90 -1.92 8.06 -7.55
N LEU A 91 -0.79 7.46 -7.26
CA LEU A 91 0.37 8.06 -6.59
C LEU A 91 1.63 7.84 -7.44
N PRO A 92 1.74 8.44 -8.63
CA PRO A 92 2.81 8.14 -9.58
C PRO A 92 4.21 8.54 -9.09
N GLU A 93 4.30 9.48 -8.14
CA GLU A 93 5.56 9.93 -7.55
C GLU A 93 6.01 9.08 -6.36
N SER A 94 5.24 8.05 -5.97
CA SER A 94 5.59 7.21 -4.83
C SER A 94 6.78 6.31 -5.11
N GLU A 95 7.64 6.14 -4.11
CA GLU A 95 8.70 5.13 -4.14
C GLU A 95 8.13 3.75 -3.78
N VAL A 96 8.72 2.69 -4.35
CA VAL A 96 8.34 1.31 -4.04
C VAL A 96 9.48 0.62 -3.30
N TRP A 97 9.25 0.28 -2.04
CA TRP A 97 10.22 -0.37 -1.17
C TRP A 97 9.82 -1.82 -0.93
N HIS A 98 10.57 -2.74 -1.50
CA HIS A 98 10.22 -4.15 -1.45
C HIS A 98 10.61 -4.77 -0.11
N PHE A 99 9.65 -5.45 0.53
CA PHE A 99 9.85 -6.15 1.78
C PHE A 99 9.52 -7.63 1.62
N GLY A 100 10.54 -8.49 1.79
CA GLY A 100 10.42 -9.93 1.66
C GLY A 100 10.38 -10.62 3.01
N MET A 101 9.35 -11.43 3.23
CA MET A 101 9.20 -12.24 4.44
C MET A 101 8.99 -13.70 4.08
N ILE A 102 9.65 -14.57 4.83
CA ILE A 102 9.37 -16.00 4.86
C ILE A 102 8.78 -16.31 6.24
N ARG A 103 7.79 -17.18 6.26
CA ARG A 103 7.29 -17.73 7.50
C ARG A 103 7.96 -19.08 7.71
N ASP A 104 8.57 -19.25 8.86
CA ASP A 104 9.07 -20.55 9.28
C ASP A 104 7.89 -21.54 9.37
N GLU A 105 8.03 -22.72 8.76
CA GLU A 105 6.93 -23.70 8.66
C GLU A 105 6.66 -24.39 10.00
N GLU A 106 7.64 -24.44 10.90
CA GLU A 106 7.52 -25.14 12.19
C GLU A 106 7.06 -24.19 13.31
N THR A 107 7.64 -22.97 13.36
CA THR A 107 7.35 -21.99 14.42
C THR A 107 6.26 -20.99 14.05
N ALA A 108 5.93 -20.88 12.75
CA ALA A 108 5.06 -19.86 12.17
C ALA A 108 5.57 -18.42 12.41
N GLU A 109 6.80 -18.24 12.88
CA GLU A 109 7.42 -16.94 13.03
C GLU A 109 7.77 -16.34 11.65
N ALA A 110 7.59 -15.03 11.54
CA ALA A 110 7.87 -14.30 10.31
C ALA A 110 9.31 -13.79 10.35
N GLU A 111 10.15 -14.26 9.44
CA GLU A 111 11.53 -13.82 9.29
C GLU A 111 11.68 -13.00 8.00
N SER A 112 12.34 -11.83 8.10
CA SER A 112 12.64 -11.02 6.92
C SER A 112 13.86 -11.58 6.21
N TYR A 113 13.73 -11.93 4.93
CA TYR A 113 14.86 -12.34 4.09
C TYR A 113 15.35 -11.26 3.14
N TYR A 114 14.55 -10.21 2.96
CA TYR A 114 14.87 -9.10 2.07
C TYR A 114 14.20 -7.82 2.57
N CYS A 115 15.02 -6.82 2.83
CA CYS A 115 14.56 -5.48 3.15
C CYS A 115 15.41 -4.48 2.35
N LYS A 116 14.79 -3.74 1.46
CA LYS A 116 15.44 -2.66 0.71
C LYS A 116 14.68 -1.38 0.99
N VAL A 117 14.95 -0.82 2.15
CA VAL A 117 14.48 0.51 2.56
C VAL A 117 15.69 1.45 2.46
N PRO A 118 15.62 2.56 1.74
CA PRO A 118 16.69 3.54 1.71
C PRO A 118 16.86 4.17 3.10
N GLU A 119 18.08 4.16 3.62
CA GLU A 119 18.41 4.76 4.93
C GLU A 119 18.40 6.29 4.87
N ASP A 120 18.64 6.87 3.70
CA ASP A 120 18.83 8.29 3.45
C ASP A 120 17.61 8.99 2.84
N ARG A 121 16.50 8.29 2.68
CA ARG A 121 15.26 8.84 2.10
C ARG A 121 14.10 8.72 3.06
N PRO A 122 13.83 9.78 3.85
CA PRO A 122 12.67 9.78 4.73
C PRO A 122 11.38 9.72 3.91
N THR A 123 10.43 8.91 4.35
CA THR A 123 9.05 8.94 3.85
C THR A 123 8.14 9.45 4.95
N ASP A 124 7.25 10.37 4.60
CA ASP A 124 6.29 10.92 5.57
C ASP A 124 5.14 9.92 5.78
N PHE A 125 4.77 9.20 4.72
CA PHE A 125 3.65 8.26 4.74
C PHE A 125 4.02 6.94 4.07
N ALA A 126 3.91 5.83 4.79
CA ALA A 126 4.20 4.49 4.30
C ALA A 126 2.92 3.65 4.20
N ILE A 127 2.67 3.08 3.03
CA ILE A 127 1.53 2.18 2.78
C ILE A 127 2.04 0.76 2.57
N VAL A 128 1.77 -0.11 3.53
CA VAL A 128 2.07 -1.54 3.41
C VAL A 128 0.99 -2.22 2.59
N LEU A 129 1.40 -2.91 1.54
CA LEU A 129 0.50 -3.60 0.60
C LEU A 129 0.57 -5.12 0.83
N ASP A 130 -0.47 -5.67 1.44
CA ASP A 130 -0.63 -7.11 1.64
C ASP A 130 -2.07 -7.54 1.31
N PRO A 131 -2.29 -8.38 0.29
CA PRO A 131 -3.62 -8.84 -0.07
C PRO A 131 -4.17 -9.92 0.87
N MET A 132 -3.37 -10.44 1.79
CA MET A 132 -3.71 -11.56 2.68
C MET A 132 -3.36 -11.25 4.14
N LEU A 133 -4.16 -10.44 4.79
CA LEU A 133 -4.01 -10.19 6.22
C LEU A 133 -4.67 -11.35 7.02
N ALA A 134 -3.85 -12.31 7.48
CA ALA A 134 -4.32 -13.42 8.33
C ALA A 134 -4.12 -13.08 9.82
N THR A 135 -2.91 -13.34 10.35
CA THR A 135 -2.57 -13.08 11.76
C THR A 135 -2.07 -11.66 12.03
N GLY A 136 -1.77 -10.91 10.98
CA GLY A 136 -1.14 -9.58 11.10
C GLY A 136 0.35 -9.62 11.44
N GLY A 137 0.94 -10.79 11.65
CA GLY A 137 2.36 -10.93 12.01
C GLY A 137 3.32 -10.26 11.03
N THR A 138 3.04 -10.32 9.75
CA THR A 138 3.83 -9.67 8.70
C THR A 138 3.84 -8.15 8.83
N SER A 139 2.68 -7.54 9.06
CA SER A 139 2.56 -6.09 9.23
C SER A 139 3.20 -5.61 10.53
N VAL A 140 3.11 -6.40 11.61
CA VAL A 140 3.76 -6.10 12.90
C VAL A 140 5.27 -6.16 12.77
N SER A 141 5.83 -7.14 12.07
CA SER A 141 7.28 -7.26 11.86
C SER A 141 7.85 -6.05 11.12
N TYR A 142 7.14 -5.50 10.13
CA TYR A 142 7.55 -4.28 9.45
C TYR A 142 7.61 -3.06 10.39
N THR A 143 6.61 -2.88 11.24
CA THR A 143 6.59 -1.76 12.21
C THR A 143 7.71 -1.86 13.24
N HIS A 144 8.09 -3.07 13.65
CA HIS A 144 9.23 -3.29 14.55
C HIS A 144 10.58 -2.97 13.89
N LEU A 145 10.80 -3.36 12.63
CA LEU A 145 12.02 -3.02 11.90
C LEU A 145 12.21 -1.52 11.79
N ARG A 146 11.17 -0.77 11.45
CA ARG A 146 11.24 0.69 11.36
C ARG A 146 11.51 1.37 12.72
N ALA A 147 11.01 0.81 13.81
CA ALA A 147 11.26 1.34 15.16
C ALA A 147 12.72 1.17 15.59
N HIS A 148 13.43 0.16 15.07
CA HIS A 148 14.85 -0.05 15.33
C HIS A 148 15.79 0.80 14.47
N GLU A 149 15.31 1.29 13.32
CA GLU A 149 16.09 2.09 12.37
C GLU A 149 15.98 3.62 12.63
N THR A 150 15.10 4.06 13.53
CA THR A 150 15.00 5.46 13.91
C THR A 150 15.93 5.73 15.10
N PRO A 151 17.08 6.41 14.95
CA PRO A 151 17.86 6.87 16.08
C PRO A 151 16.99 7.83 16.91
N MET A 152 16.76 7.50 18.17
CA MET A 152 16.22 8.48 19.13
C MET A 152 17.30 9.55 19.34
N TYR A 153 17.07 10.72 18.81
CA TYR A 153 17.73 11.94 19.24
C TYR A 153 16.84 12.68 20.23
#